data_2d328906db809115504c3fd6eb0a3f04
#
_entry.id   2d328906db809115504c3fd6eb0a3f04
#
_cell.length_a   1.000
_cell.length_b   1.000
_cell.length_c   1.000
_cell.angle_alpha   90.00
_cell.angle_beta   90.00
_cell.angle_gamma   90.00
#
_symmetry.space_group_name_H-M   'P 1'
#
loop_
_entity.id
_entity.type
_entity.pdbx_description
1 polymer ?
#
loop_
_entity_poly.entity_id
_entity_poly.type
_entity_poly.pdbx_seq_one_letter_code
_entity_poly.pdbx_strand_id
1 'polypeptide(L)'
;MKKIDRRTFLGNGVAAAAVITAGKPFDAKGNNGPVPLKKNNEDPFNPVTFSAMPTNSFGRTGYKVGILSLGGQATLEIKGREEESEKIINRAIDLGINYIDTAASYGQGVSQLNIGRVMKTRRGEVWLSTKTHDRTYDGSMRLLEESLKNLQTDHLDLWQLHNVQRQDQVDQIFSADGAIKALEKARSEGVVRNLGITGHFEPLVLLEAIRRFPFDSILMALNAADVHYLSFRNYLLPEAQKQGMAIVGMKVTTRSRILSSWTPPPLDQQTDARLRTPKPGTINIREALTYNMSLPVSTTILVLMT
;
A
#
# COMPACT_ATOMS: atom_id res chain seq x y z
N MET A 1 19.32 -14.75 -23.72
CA MET A 1 18.21 -15.18 -22.85
C MET A 1 16.91 -14.60 -23.41
N LYS A 2 15.92 -15.47 -23.74
CA LYS A 2 14.64 -15.03 -24.32
C LYS A 2 13.83 -14.27 -23.28
N LYS A 3 13.28 -13.10 -23.66
CA LYS A 3 12.31 -12.36 -22.85
C LYS A 3 11.14 -13.29 -22.56
N ILE A 4 10.81 -13.50 -21.28
CA ILE A 4 9.58 -14.19 -20.90
C ILE A 4 8.45 -13.20 -21.14
N ASP A 5 7.57 -13.53 -22.07
CA ASP A 5 6.41 -12.73 -22.37
C ASP A 5 5.30 -12.97 -21.32
N ARG A 6 4.31 -12.05 -21.27
CA ARG A 6 3.14 -12.11 -20.38
C ARG A 6 2.41 -13.45 -20.38
N ARG A 7 2.30 -14.09 -21.54
CA ARG A 7 1.60 -15.38 -21.68
C ARG A 7 2.34 -16.50 -20.98
N THR A 8 3.67 -16.44 -20.97
CA THR A 8 4.53 -17.43 -20.31
C THR A 8 4.49 -17.30 -18.79
N PHE A 9 4.37 -16.05 -18.26
CA PHE A 9 4.21 -15.81 -16.82
C PHE A 9 2.90 -16.42 -16.30
N LEU A 10 1.79 -16.17 -17.02
CA LEU A 10 0.45 -16.60 -16.60
C LEU A 10 0.16 -18.08 -16.88
N GLY A 11 0.84 -18.69 -17.85
CA GLY A 11 0.66 -20.09 -18.23
C GLY A 11 1.47 -21.11 -17.41
N ASN A 12 2.56 -20.70 -16.76
CA ASN A 12 3.46 -21.59 -16.02
C ASN A 12 3.12 -21.76 -14.53
N GLY A 13 2.03 -21.16 -14.04
CA GLY A 13 1.59 -21.26 -12.65
C GLY A 13 1.05 -22.62 -12.23
N VAL A 14 0.92 -23.60 -13.15
CA VAL A 14 0.25 -24.90 -12.90
C VAL A 14 1.21 -26.10 -12.89
N ALA A 15 2.49 -25.94 -13.20
CA ALA A 15 3.40 -27.08 -13.28
C ALA A 15 4.81 -26.78 -12.79
N ALA A 16 5.02 -26.77 -11.48
CA ALA A 16 6.32 -27.08 -10.89
C ALA A 16 6.14 -27.56 -9.44
N ALA A 17 5.85 -28.83 -9.28
CA ALA A 17 6.04 -29.54 -8.02
C ALA A 17 7.52 -29.89 -7.83
N ALA A 18 8.06 -29.56 -6.67
CA ALA A 18 9.16 -30.17 -5.94
C ALA A 18 10.57 -30.23 -6.57
N VAL A 19 11.44 -29.34 -6.10
CA VAL A 19 12.74 -29.77 -5.56
C VAL A 19 12.97 -29.00 -4.26
N ILE A 20 12.82 -29.68 -3.12
CA ILE A 20 13.18 -29.18 -1.79
C ILE A 20 14.68 -29.39 -1.64
N THR A 21 15.47 -28.35 -1.70
CA THR A 21 16.81 -28.33 -1.10
C THR A 21 16.73 -27.57 0.20
N ALA A 22 17.11 -28.28 1.28
CA ALA A 22 17.12 -27.77 2.65
C ALA A 22 17.89 -26.44 2.74
N GLY A 23 17.18 -25.35 3.01
CA GLY A 23 17.75 -24.03 3.21
C GLY A 23 18.50 -23.98 4.55
N LYS A 24 19.73 -23.44 4.52
CA LYS A 24 20.50 -23.10 5.73
C LYS A 24 19.77 -22.04 6.55
N PRO A 25 19.94 -22.01 7.88
CA PRO A 25 19.32 -20.99 8.74
C PRO A 25 19.81 -19.59 8.35
N PHE A 26 18.90 -18.64 8.40
CA PHE A 26 19.10 -17.22 8.08
C PHE A 26 20.14 -16.60 9.01
N ASP A 27 21.26 -16.15 8.49
CA ASP A 27 22.26 -15.41 9.25
C ASP A 27 21.89 -13.92 9.29
N ALA A 28 21.64 -13.40 10.49
CA ALA A 28 21.21 -12.02 10.75
C ALA A 28 22.22 -10.93 10.35
N LYS A 29 23.32 -11.29 9.69
CA LYS A 29 24.33 -10.38 9.14
C LYS A 29 24.38 -10.35 7.61
N GLY A 30 23.40 -10.93 6.95
CA GLY A 30 23.33 -10.93 5.49
C GLY A 30 23.11 -9.54 4.92
N ASN A 31 24.15 -9.02 4.30
CA ASN A 31 24.16 -7.81 3.46
C ASN A 31 23.33 -8.07 2.18
N ASN A 32 22.00 -8.11 2.31
CA ASN A 32 21.09 -8.17 1.18
C ASN A 32 20.88 -6.76 0.64
N GLY A 33 21.86 -6.25 -0.10
CA GLY A 33 21.66 -5.12 -0.98
C GLY A 33 20.47 -5.40 -1.93
N PRO A 34 19.79 -4.37 -2.44
CA PRO A 34 18.66 -4.54 -3.33
C PRO A 34 19.05 -5.43 -4.52
N VAL A 35 18.25 -6.46 -4.79
CA VAL A 35 18.41 -7.30 -5.98
C VAL A 35 18.41 -6.38 -7.21
N PRO A 36 19.43 -6.41 -8.09
CA PRO A 36 19.48 -5.53 -9.23
C PRO A 36 18.26 -5.76 -10.13
N LEU A 37 17.39 -4.76 -10.22
CA LEU A 37 16.28 -4.76 -11.16
C LEU A 37 16.83 -4.85 -12.59
N LYS A 38 16.18 -5.62 -13.46
CA LYS A 38 16.52 -5.69 -14.88
C LYS A 38 16.48 -4.29 -15.49
N LYS A 39 17.48 -3.95 -16.28
CA LYS A 39 17.88 -2.64 -16.82
C LYS A 39 16.84 -1.79 -17.57
N ASN A 40 15.53 -2.12 -17.58
CA ASN A 40 14.51 -1.39 -18.36
C ASN A 40 13.36 -0.82 -17.53
N ASN A 41 13.48 -0.78 -16.21
CA ASN A 41 12.45 -0.19 -15.34
C ASN A 41 13.06 0.98 -14.56
N GLU A 42 13.14 2.13 -15.18
CA GLU A 42 13.40 3.38 -14.48
C GLU A 42 12.26 3.66 -13.49
N ASP A 43 12.59 4.28 -12.37
CA ASP A 43 11.57 4.73 -11.44
C ASP A 43 10.65 5.75 -12.11
N PRO A 44 9.35 5.74 -11.82
CA PRO A 44 8.46 6.73 -12.39
C PRO A 44 8.87 8.14 -11.96
N PHE A 45 8.72 9.10 -12.86
CA PHE A 45 9.16 10.48 -12.65
C PHE A 45 8.04 11.46 -13.02
N ASN A 46 7.55 12.18 -12.02
CA ASN A 46 6.68 13.33 -12.23
C ASN A 46 7.50 14.63 -12.08
N PRO A 47 7.69 15.40 -13.15
CA PRO A 47 8.54 16.58 -13.13
C PRO A 47 8.03 17.69 -12.20
N VAL A 48 6.74 17.68 -11.87
CA VAL A 48 6.10 18.71 -11.02
C VAL A 48 6.33 18.45 -9.53
N THR A 49 6.53 17.19 -9.10
CA THR A 49 6.59 16.82 -7.68
C THR A 49 7.55 17.68 -6.88
N PHE A 50 8.79 17.83 -7.33
CA PHE A 50 9.85 18.53 -6.59
C PHE A 50 9.62 20.04 -6.45
N SER A 51 8.84 20.64 -7.34
CA SER A 51 8.47 22.06 -7.26
C SER A 51 7.15 22.27 -6.52
N ALA A 52 6.28 21.26 -6.49
CA ALA A 52 4.95 21.36 -5.90
C ALA A 52 4.92 21.10 -4.39
N MET A 53 5.78 20.20 -3.88
CA MET A 53 5.79 19.81 -2.48
C MET A 53 7.14 19.25 -2.03
N PRO A 54 7.43 19.26 -0.70
CA PRO A 54 8.56 18.53 -0.16
C PRO A 54 8.50 17.03 -0.47
N THR A 55 9.66 16.41 -0.61
CA THR A 55 9.78 14.99 -0.88
C THR A 55 10.59 14.28 0.19
N ASN A 56 10.26 13.03 0.47
CA ASN A 56 11.00 12.14 1.35
C ASN A 56 11.54 10.93 0.57
N SER A 57 12.50 10.23 1.14
CA SER A 57 12.89 8.91 0.63
C SER A 57 11.80 7.89 0.97
N PHE A 58 11.44 7.08 -0.01
CA PHE A 58 10.52 5.95 0.21
C PHE A 58 11.28 4.78 0.84
N GLY A 59 11.59 4.93 2.13
CA GLY A 59 12.43 4.00 2.87
C GLY A 59 13.78 3.74 2.18
N ARG A 60 14.21 2.48 2.17
CA ARG A 60 15.46 2.02 1.55
C ARG A 60 15.37 1.84 0.02
N THR A 61 14.22 2.06 -0.60
CA THR A 61 14.03 1.87 -2.06
C THR A 61 14.79 2.91 -2.89
N GLY A 62 15.09 4.07 -2.31
CA GLY A 62 15.73 5.20 -3.00
C GLY A 62 14.78 6.14 -3.73
N TYR A 63 13.52 5.73 -3.97
CA TYR A 63 12.52 6.56 -4.63
C TYR A 63 12.19 7.82 -3.83
N LYS A 64 12.01 8.95 -4.52
CA LYS A 64 11.62 10.23 -3.92
C LYS A 64 10.13 10.44 -4.08
N VAL A 65 9.40 10.28 -2.98
CA VAL A 65 7.94 10.44 -2.94
C VAL A 65 7.55 11.80 -2.37
N GLY A 66 6.53 12.41 -2.94
CA GLY A 66 5.90 13.61 -2.36
C GLY A 66 5.33 13.32 -0.97
N ILE A 67 5.31 14.33 -0.07
CA ILE A 67 4.77 14.16 1.28
C ILE A 67 3.28 13.81 1.31
N LEU A 68 2.56 14.06 0.21
CA LEU A 68 1.16 13.70 -0.01
C LEU A 68 1.02 12.73 -1.18
N SER A 69 0.10 11.79 -1.05
CA SER A 69 -0.19 10.73 -2.01
C SER A 69 -1.69 10.53 -2.19
N LEU A 70 -2.10 9.97 -3.32
CA LEU A 70 -3.51 9.72 -3.63
C LEU A 70 -3.93 8.30 -3.22
N GLY A 71 -4.99 8.21 -2.42
CA GLY A 71 -5.64 6.94 -2.06
C GLY A 71 -6.81 6.61 -2.97
N GLY A 72 -6.90 5.35 -3.36
CA GLY A 72 -7.88 4.82 -4.30
C GLY A 72 -9.27 4.51 -3.73
N GLN A 73 -9.56 4.89 -2.47
CA GLN A 73 -10.91 4.75 -1.88
C GLN A 73 -11.81 5.96 -2.16
N ALA A 74 -13.00 5.96 -1.59
CA ALA A 74 -14.04 6.98 -1.72
C ALA A 74 -14.47 7.16 -3.18
N THR A 75 -14.38 8.33 -3.77
CA THR A 75 -14.87 8.58 -5.14
C THR A 75 -14.31 7.59 -6.15
N LEU A 76 -13.03 7.23 -6.04
CA LEU A 76 -12.35 6.35 -7.00
C LEU A 76 -12.86 4.90 -6.99
N GLU A 77 -13.52 4.44 -5.93
CA GLU A 77 -14.08 3.08 -5.84
C GLU A 77 -15.59 3.00 -6.14
N ILE A 78 -16.22 4.12 -6.56
CA ILE A 78 -17.65 4.19 -6.83
C ILE A 78 -17.90 3.93 -8.30
N LYS A 79 -18.71 2.91 -8.61
CA LYS A 79 -19.17 2.63 -9.98
C LYS A 79 -20.06 3.75 -10.49
N GLY A 80 -19.88 4.13 -11.75
CA GLY A 80 -20.63 5.21 -12.40
C GLY A 80 -19.99 6.59 -12.20
N ARG A 81 -18.81 6.68 -11.56
CA ARG A 81 -18.05 7.92 -11.38
C ARG A 81 -16.71 7.91 -12.13
N GLU A 82 -16.68 7.24 -13.28
CA GLU A 82 -15.46 7.03 -14.04
C GLU A 82 -14.83 8.35 -14.50
N GLU A 83 -15.61 9.25 -15.08
CA GLU A 83 -15.12 10.56 -15.57
C GLU A 83 -14.63 11.47 -14.44
N GLU A 84 -15.33 11.46 -13.31
CA GLU A 84 -14.93 12.22 -12.14
C GLU A 84 -13.61 11.66 -11.55
N SER A 85 -13.50 10.34 -11.47
CA SER A 85 -12.30 9.66 -11.03
C SER A 85 -11.10 9.99 -11.92
N GLU A 86 -11.26 9.99 -13.24
CA GLU A 86 -10.23 10.38 -14.20
C GLU A 86 -9.78 11.84 -13.99
N LYS A 87 -10.73 12.77 -13.78
CA LYS A 87 -10.41 14.18 -13.48
C LYS A 87 -9.63 14.33 -12.19
N ILE A 88 -10.03 13.61 -11.13
CA ILE A 88 -9.33 13.63 -9.83
C ILE A 88 -7.91 13.11 -9.98
N ILE A 89 -7.71 11.96 -10.63
CA ILE A 89 -6.40 11.33 -10.77
C ILE A 89 -5.48 12.21 -11.61
N ASN A 90 -5.95 12.70 -12.77
CA ASN A 90 -5.17 13.58 -13.62
C ASN A 90 -4.79 14.86 -12.88
N ARG A 91 -5.74 15.50 -12.19
CA ARG A 91 -5.46 16.70 -11.41
C ARG A 91 -4.47 16.46 -10.28
N ALA A 92 -4.55 15.32 -9.59
CA ALA A 92 -3.60 14.95 -8.56
C ALA A 92 -2.16 14.85 -9.13
N ILE A 93 -2.00 14.17 -10.26
CA ILE A 93 -0.69 14.04 -10.93
C ILE A 93 -0.18 15.42 -11.39
N ASP A 94 -1.05 16.27 -11.98
CA ASP A 94 -0.70 17.63 -12.40
C ASP A 94 -0.29 18.53 -11.23
N LEU A 95 -0.78 18.24 -10.03
CA LEU A 95 -0.37 18.91 -8.79
C LEU A 95 0.88 18.29 -8.14
N GLY A 96 1.53 17.34 -8.80
CA GLY A 96 2.80 16.75 -8.36
C GLY A 96 2.64 15.50 -7.51
N ILE A 97 1.44 14.92 -7.37
CA ILE A 97 1.30 13.59 -6.74
C ILE A 97 2.03 12.56 -7.62
N ASN A 98 2.96 11.84 -7.02
CA ASN A 98 3.76 10.81 -7.69
C ASN A 98 3.62 9.42 -7.05
N TYR A 99 2.67 9.21 -6.15
CA TYR A 99 2.34 7.91 -5.56
C TYR A 99 0.82 7.75 -5.50
N ILE A 100 0.33 6.64 -6.06
CA ILE A 100 -1.09 6.25 -6.03
C ILE A 100 -1.21 4.87 -5.39
N ASP A 101 -2.06 4.77 -4.37
CA ASP A 101 -2.33 3.54 -3.63
C ASP A 101 -3.76 3.05 -3.86
N THR A 102 -3.92 1.82 -4.31
CA THR A 102 -5.23 1.16 -4.47
C THR A 102 -5.21 -0.26 -3.89
N ALA A 103 -6.27 -1.03 -4.09
CA ALA A 103 -6.36 -2.44 -3.71
C ALA A 103 -7.37 -3.18 -4.59
N ALA A 104 -7.17 -4.48 -4.78
CA ALA A 104 -8.12 -5.35 -5.49
C ALA A 104 -9.53 -5.36 -4.88
N SER A 105 -9.63 -5.13 -3.57
CA SER A 105 -10.92 -5.09 -2.84
C SER A 105 -11.66 -3.74 -2.94
N TYR A 106 -11.02 -2.65 -3.37
CA TYR A 106 -11.65 -1.33 -3.40
C TYR A 106 -12.72 -1.26 -4.48
N GLY A 107 -14.00 -1.14 -4.05
CA GLY A 107 -15.14 -1.20 -4.96
C GLY A 107 -15.17 -2.47 -5.80
N GLN A 108 -14.65 -3.61 -5.27
CA GLN A 108 -14.55 -4.87 -6.02
C GLN A 108 -13.77 -4.71 -7.34
N GLY A 109 -12.67 -3.94 -7.32
CA GLY A 109 -11.83 -3.65 -8.48
C GLY A 109 -12.15 -2.36 -9.22
N VAL A 110 -13.25 -1.68 -8.92
CA VAL A 110 -13.64 -0.41 -9.57
C VAL A 110 -12.55 0.65 -9.44
N SER A 111 -11.93 0.79 -8.26
CA SER A 111 -10.81 1.71 -8.05
C SER A 111 -9.65 1.42 -9.01
N GLN A 112 -9.28 0.15 -9.18
CA GLN A 112 -8.22 -0.22 -10.11
C GLN A 112 -8.60 0.06 -11.58
N LEU A 113 -9.85 -0.18 -11.96
CA LEU A 113 -10.34 0.13 -13.31
C LEU A 113 -10.27 1.63 -13.59
N ASN A 114 -10.70 2.47 -12.65
CA ASN A 114 -10.67 3.92 -12.79
C ASN A 114 -9.23 4.46 -12.88
N ILE A 115 -8.32 3.97 -12.01
CA ILE A 115 -6.91 4.31 -12.07
C ILE A 115 -6.29 3.84 -13.39
N GLY A 116 -6.61 2.62 -13.84
CA GLY A 116 -6.12 2.03 -15.08
C GLY A 116 -6.40 2.87 -16.32
N ARG A 117 -7.51 3.58 -16.36
CA ARG A 117 -7.84 4.51 -17.47
C ARG A 117 -6.76 5.59 -17.66
N VAL A 118 -6.26 6.14 -16.54
CA VAL A 118 -5.21 7.17 -16.56
C VAL A 118 -3.83 6.53 -16.76
N MET A 119 -3.59 5.33 -16.23
CA MET A 119 -2.31 4.64 -16.38
C MET A 119 -1.96 4.27 -17.83
N LYS A 120 -2.92 4.24 -18.74
CA LYS A 120 -2.66 4.08 -20.19
C LYS A 120 -1.64 5.09 -20.72
N THR A 121 -1.68 6.32 -20.21
CA THR A 121 -0.90 7.43 -20.73
C THR A 121 0.08 8.01 -19.71
N ARG A 122 -0.18 7.83 -18.41
CA ARG A 122 0.60 8.47 -17.33
C ARG A 122 1.30 7.51 -16.39
N ARG A 123 1.44 6.22 -16.76
CA ARG A 123 2.08 5.19 -15.90
C ARG A 123 3.49 5.57 -15.45
N GLY A 124 4.24 6.21 -16.30
CA GLY A 124 5.63 6.63 -16.02
C GLY A 124 5.76 7.82 -15.06
N GLU A 125 4.65 8.44 -14.63
CA GLU A 125 4.67 9.60 -13.74
C GLU A 125 4.43 9.22 -12.26
N VAL A 126 3.93 8.02 -11.98
CA VAL A 126 3.51 7.63 -10.63
C VAL A 126 4.03 6.27 -10.20
N TRP A 127 4.47 6.20 -8.96
CA TRP A 127 4.69 4.95 -8.23
C TRP A 127 3.32 4.33 -7.91
N LEU A 128 3.03 3.22 -8.54
CA LEU A 128 1.73 2.56 -8.47
C LEU A 128 1.76 1.39 -7.51
N SER A 129 0.89 1.45 -6.51
CA SER A 129 0.73 0.45 -5.48
C SER A 129 -0.65 -0.19 -5.49
N THR A 130 -0.70 -1.51 -5.34
CA THR A 130 -1.95 -2.25 -5.04
C THR A 130 -1.73 -3.33 -4.00
N LYS A 131 -2.79 -4.08 -3.66
CA LYS A 131 -2.78 -5.01 -2.53
C LYS A 131 -3.52 -6.32 -2.85
N THR A 132 -3.02 -7.43 -2.25
CA THR A 132 -3.79 -8.68 -2.16
C THR A 132 -4.42 -8.82 -0.78
N HIS A 133 -5.69 -9.20 -0.74
CA HIS A 133 -6.38 -9.56 0.51
C HIS A 133 -6.47 -11.08 0.72
N ASP A 134 -6.05 -11.87 -0.26
CA ASP A 134 -5.89 -13.31 -0.13
C ASP A 134 -4.63 -13.66 0.68
N ARG A 135 -4.66 -14.74 1.43
CA ARG A 135 -3.55 -15.19 2.28
C ARG A 135 -2.83 -16.40 1.70
N THR A 136 -3.34 -16.95 0.60
CA THR A 136 -2.76 -18.09 -0.11
C THR A 136 -1.92 -17.63 -1.30
N TYR A 137 -1.03 -18.51 -1.75
CA TYR A 137 -0.24 -18.29 -2.96
C TYR A 137 -1.13 -18.11 -4.19
N ASP A 138 -1.99 -19.10 -4.49
CA ASP A 138 -2.81 -19.13 -5.70
C ASP A 138 -3.82 -17.98 -5.74
N GLY A 139 -4.48 -17.69 -4.61
CA GLY A 139 -5.42 -16.59 -4.50
C GLY A 139 -4.74 -15.23 -4.71
N SER A 140 -3.54 -15.04 -4.16
CA SER A 140 -2.77 -13.81 -4.34
C SER A 140 -2.28 -13.65 -5.78
N MET A 141 -1.80 -14.71 -6.43
CA MET A 141 -1.37 -14.65 -7.84
C MET A 141 -2.53 -14.29 -8.77
N ARG A 142 -3.71 -14.89 -8.56
CA ARG A 142 -4.93 -14.53 -9.31
C ARG A 142 -5.28 -13.06 -9.14
N LEU A 143 -5.26 -12.55 -7.90
CA LEU A 143 -5.53 -11.12 -7.63
C LEU A 143 -4.47 -10.19 -8.23
N LEU A 144 -3.21 -10.62 -8.34
CA LEU A 144 -2.18 -9.88 -9.05
C LEU A 144 -2.49 -9.77 -10.54
N GLU A 145 -2.83 -10.89 -11.18
CA GLU A 145 -3.21 -10.92 -12.60
C GLU A 145 -4.40 -9.99 -12.89
N GLU A 146 -5.45 -10.10 -12.08
CA GLU A 146 -6.63 -9.24 -12.18
C GLU A 146 -6.25 -7.76 -11.98
N SER A 147 -5.37 -7.46 -11.01
CA SER A 147 -4.91 -6.10 -10.73
C SER A 147 -4.13 -5.50 -11.89
N LEU A 148 -3.20 -6.24 -12.49
CA LEU A 148 -2.44 -5.79 -13.66
C LEU A 148 -3.36 -5.48 -14.85
N LYS A 149 -4.35 -6.36 -15.08
CA LYS A 149 -5.37 -6.15 -16.13
C LYS A 149 -6.21 -4.90 -15.86
N ASN A 150 -6.73 -4.73 -14.66
CA ASN A 150 -7.58 -3.60 -14.28
C ASN A 150 -6.80 -2.28 -14.32
N LEU A 151 -5.57 -2.28 -13.81
CA LEU A 151 -4.66 -1.12 -13.81
C LEU A 151 -4.02 -0.83 -15.17
N GLN A 152 -4.21 -1.73 -16.16
CA GLN A 152 -3.70 -1.60 -17.52
C GLN A 152 -2.18 -1.35 -17.57
N THR A 153 -1.45 -2.08 -16.75
CA THR A 153 0.01 -2.04 -16.62
C THR A 153 0.58 -3.45 -16.60
N ASP A 154 1.85 -3.59 -16.94
CA ASP A 154 2.58 -4.87 -16.90
C ASP A 154 3.39 -5.06 -15.61
N HIS A 155 3.49 -4.03 -14.78
CA HIS A 155 4.22 -4.08 -13.53
C HIS A 155 3.62 -3.19 -12.46
N LEU A 156 3.98 -3.47 -11.20
CA LEU A 156 3.69 -2.66 -10.04
C LEU A 156 5.00 -2.18 -9.41
N ASP A 157 4.99 -0.98 -8.87
CA ASP A 157 6.12 -0.50 -8.07
C ASP A 157 6.07 -1.08 -6.66
N LEU A 158 4.86 -1.32 -6.13
CA LEU A 158 4.65 -1.90 -4.81
C LEU A 158 3.42 -2.81 -4.78
N TRP A 159 3.59 -4.03 -4.24
CA TRP A 159 2.49 -4.94 -3.97
C TRP A 159 2.44 -5.30 -2.49
N GLN A 160 1.27 -5.17 -1.87
CA GLN A 160 1.15 -5.22 -0.42
C GLN A 160 0.18 -6.31 0.05
N LEU A 161 0.49 -6.93 1.20
CA LEU A 161 -0.47 -7.73 1.97
C LEU A 161 -1.49 -6.80 2.61
N HIS A 162 -2.76 -6.95 2.26
CA HIS A 162 -3.82 -6.02 2.64
C HIS A 162 -4.39 -6.33 4.00
N ASN A 163 -4.39 -5.35 4.91
CA ASN A 163 -5.17 -5.34 6.14
C ASN A 163 -4.97 -6.59 7.00
N VAL A 164 -3.74 -6.86 7.38
CA VAL A 164 -3.38 -7.95 8.30
C VAL A 164 -3.71 -7.52 9.73
N GLN A 165 -4.55 -8.30 10.44
CA GLN A 165 -5.15 -7.90 11.72
C GLN A 165 -5.11 -9.00 12.80
N ARG A 166 -4.85 -10.25 12.43
CA ARG A 166 -4.90 -11.39 13.34
C ARG A 166 -3.70 -12.31 13.15
N GLN A 167 -3.34 -12.99 14.23
CA GLN A 167 -2.19 -13.89 14.21
C GLN A 167 -2.37 -15.06 13.24
N ASP A 168 -3.57 -15.63 13.15
CA ASP A 168 -3.88 -16.70 12.19
C ASP A 168 -3.64 -16.28 10.74
N GLN A 169 -3.88 -15.00 10.40
CA GLN A 169 -3.56 -14.47 9.07
C GLN A 169 -2.04 -14.41 8.83
N VAL A 170 -1.26 -14.03 9.84
CA VAL A 170 0.20 -14.03 9.75
C VAL A 170 0.71 -15.45 9.53
N ASP A 171 0.20 -16.41 10.29
CA ASP A 171 0.62 -17.80 10.17
C ASP A 171 0.26 -18.39 8.79
N GLN A 172 -0.91 -18.05 8.25
CA GLN A 172 -1.31 -18.44 6.90
C GLN A 172 -0.43 -17.79 5.82
N ILE A 173 -0.14 -16.48 5.93
CA ILE A 173 0.72 -15.74 5.00
C ILE A 173 2.10 -16.40 4.89
N PHE A 174 2.67 -16.86 6.01
CA PHE A 174 4.00 -17.46 6.08
C PHE A 174 4.02 -18.99 5.98
N SER A 175 2.87 -19.63 5.74
CA SER A 175 2.79 -21.08 5.50
C SER A 175 3.46 -21.48 4.17
N ALA A 176 3.58 -22.79 3.92
CA ALA A 176 4.16 -23.32 2.70
C ALA A 176 3.45 -22.81 1.43
N ASP A 177 2.12 -22.65 1.50
CA ASP A 177 1.25 -22.18 0.41
C ASP A 177 0.79 -20.73 0.66
N GLY A 178 1.50 -19.98 1.48
CA GLY A 178 1.13 -18.65 1.91
C GLY A 178 1.41 -17.56 0.88
N ALA A 179 0.70 -16.45 1.04
CA ALA A 179 0.78 -15.30 0.14
C ALA A 179 2.21 -14.71 0.02
N ILE A 180 3.08 -14.90 1.04
CA ILE A 180 4.45 -14.39 0.96
C ILE A 180 5.21 -14.99 -0.21
N LYS A 181 4.95 -16.27 -0.56
CA LYS A 181 5.56 -16.95 -1.69
C LYS A 181 5.12 -16.33 -3.03
N ALA A 182 3.86 -15.89 -3.12
CA ALA A 182 3.36 -15.16 -4.29
C ALA A 182 4.08 -13.81 -4.46
N LEU A 183 4.25 -13.07 -3.35
CA LEU A 183 4.97 -11.80 -3.36
C LEU A 183 6.43 -11.97 -3.81
N GLU A 184 7.15 -12.94 -3.24
CA GLU A 184 8.52 -13.26 -3.61
C GLU A 184 8.64 -13.68 -5.09
N LYS A 185 7.72 -14.51 -5.58
CA LYS A 185 7.65 -14.95 -6.97
C LYS A 185 7.46 -13.77 -7.91
N ALA A 186 6.47 -12.92 -7.66
CA ALA A 186 6.17 -11.75 -8.48
C ALA A 186 7.37 -10.78 -8.54
N ARG A 187 8.07 -10.58 -7.42
CA ARG A 187 9.29 -9.77 -7.36
C ARG A 187 10.44 -10.42 -8.13
N SER A 188 10.69 -11.70 -7.97
CA SER A 188 11.75 -12.42 -8.67
C SER A 188 11.60 -12.40 -10.19
N GLU A 189 10.37 -12.33 -10.68
CA GLU A 189 10.02 -12.23 -12.10
C GLU A 189 10.00 -10.78 -12.63
N GLY A 190 10.16 -9.80 -11.74
CA GLY A 190 10.19 -8.39 -12.10
C GLY A 190 8.83 -7.80 -12.45
N VAL A 191 7.74 -8.49 -12.09
CA VAL A 191 6.36 -7.99 -12.23
C VAL A 191 6.04 -7.00 -11.11
N VAL A 192 6.66 -7.19 -9.95
CA VAL A 192 6.54 -6.32 -8.79
C VAL A 192 7.94 -5.90 -8.35
N ARG A 193 8.15 -4.62 -8.08
CA ARG A 193 9.47 -4.11 -7.66
C ARG A 193 9.68 -4.26 -6.15
N ASN A 194 8.69 -3.87 -5.36
CA ASN A 194 8.79 -3.80 -3.90
C ASN A 194 7.60 -4.48 -3.24
N LEU A 195 7.82 -4.97 -2.03
CA LEU A 195 6.82 -5.71 -1.25
C LEU A 195 6.45 -4.95 0.02
N GLY A 196 5.15 -4.92 0.33
CA GLY A 196 4.67 -4.21 1.50
C GLY A 196 3.63 -4.97 2.31
N ILE A 197 3.28 -4.39 3.45
CA ILE A 197 2.23 -4.90 4.34
C ILE A 197 1.39 -3.75 4.88
N THR A 198 0.10 -4.00 5.12
CA THR A 198 -0.81 -2.99 5.64
C THR A 198 -1.68 -3.50 6.77
N GLY A 199 -2.07 -2.62 7.70
CA GLY A 199 -3.03 -2.93 8.75
C GLY A 199 -3.66 -1.71 9.38
N HIS A 200 -4.82 -1.93 10.04
CA HIS A 200 -5.65 -0.87 10.58
C HIS A 200 -5.88 -0.93 12.10
N PHE A 201 -5.64 -2.08 12.74
CA PHE A 201 -6.12 -2.30 14.11
C PHE A 201 -5.07 -2.85 15.07
N GLU A 202 -4.26 -3.84 14.65
CA GLU A 202 -3.38 -4.59 15.56
C GLU A 202 -1.91 -4.35 15.25
N PRO A 203 -1.26 -3.37 15.90
CA PRO A 203 0.14 -3.07 15.66
C PRO A 203 1.08 -4.23 16.00
N LEU A 204 0.76 -5.04 17.02
CA LEU A 204 1.61 -6.17 17.43
C LEU A 204 1.59 -7.33 16.42
N VAL A 205 0.46 -7.55 15.75
CA VAL A 205 0.36 -8.53 14.66
C VAL A 205 1.23 -8.11 13.46
N LEU A 206 1.22 -6.84 13.12
CA LEU A 206 2.10 -6.32 12.08
C LEU A 206 3.56 -6.31 12.50
N LEU A 207 3.84 -6.03 13.77
CA LEU A 207 5.19 -6.11 14.33
C LEU A 207 5.78 -7.52 14.18
N GLU A 208 4.98 -8.54 14.45
CA GLU A 208 5.37 -9.94 14.24
C GLU A 208 5.65 -10.21 12.75
N ALA A 209 4.76 -9.76 11.85
CA ALA A 209 4.94 -9.97 10.41
C ALA A 209 6.22 -9.32 9.87
N ILE A 210 6.53 -8.06 10.25
CA ILE A 210 7.74 -7.38 9.77
C ILE A 210 9.04 -7.93 10.39
N ARG A 211 8.96 -8.66 11.49
CA ARG A 211 10.11 -9.42 12.05
C ARG A 211 10.37 -10.72 11.29
N ARG A 212 9.34 -11.31 10.68
CA ARG A 212 9.47 -12.56 9.89
C ARG A 212 9.99 -12.30 8.48
N PHE A 213 9.72 -11.12 7.93
CA PHE A 213 10.06 -10.82 6.53
C PHE A 213 10.45 -9.34 6.34
N PRO A 214 11.51 -9.05 5.56
CA PRO A 214 12.01 -7.69 5.32
C PRO A 214 11.17 -6.96 4.25
N PHE A 215 9.96 -6.56 4.59
CA PHE A 215 9.13 -5.74 3.72
C PHE A 215 9.78 -4.39 3.41
N ASP A 216 9.57 -3.87 2.20
CA ASP A 216 10.10 -2.57 1.76
C ASP A 216 9.26 -1.41 2.29
N SER A 217 7.95 -1.64 2.51
CA SER A 217 7.04 -0.62 3.01
C SER A 217 6.01 -1.16 4.01
N ILE A 218 5.50 -0.25 4.82
CA ILE A 218 4.35 -0.49 5.70
C ILE A 218 3.37 0.66 5.61
N LEU A 219 2.10 0.34 5.36
CA LEU A 219 0.98 1.28 5.37
C LEU A 219 0.18 1.09 6.65
N MET A 220 0.19 2.07 7.54
CA MET A 220 -0.42 1.99 8.86
C MET A 220 -1.27 3.21 9.21
N ALA A 221 -2.25 3.01 10.10
CA ALA A 221 -3.06 4.10 10.62
C ALA A 221 -2.22 4.97 11.57
N LEU A 222 -2.07 6.25 11.23
CA LEU A 222 -1.34 7.23 12.03
C LEU A 222 -2.14 8.52 12.10
N ASN A 223 -2.62 8.87 13.29
CA ASN A 223 -3.40 10.08 13.52
C ASN A 223 -3.23 10.57 14.97
N ALA A 224 -3.75 11.73 15.29
CA ALA A 224 -3.56 12.34 16.61
C ALA A 224 -4.20 11.55 17.77
N ALA A 225 -5.18 10.68 17.49
CA ALA A 225 -5.81 9.83 18.50
C ALA A 225 -5.11 8.45 18.69
N ASP A 226 -4.17 8.10 17.82
CA ASP A 226 -3.48 6.80 17.81
C ASP A 226 -2.82 6.44 19.15
N VAL A 227 -2.28 7.45 19.86
CA VAL A 227 -1.55 7.23 21.11
C VAL A 227 -2.39 6.68 22.26
N HIS A 228 -3.71 6.76 22.16
CA HIS A 228 -4.64 6.39 23.23
C HIS A 228 -5.09 4.93 23.20
N TYR A 229 -4.95 4.24 22.07
CA TYR A 229 -5.43 2.87 21.94
C TYR A 229 -4.74 2.13 20.79
N LEU A 230 -4.17 0.95 21.04
CA LEU A 230 -3.49 0.10 20.06
C LEU A 230 -2.54 0.90 19.15
N SER A 231 -1.66 1.69 19.76
CA SER A 231 -0.86 2.71 19.08
C SER A 231 0.14 2.12 18.09
N PHE A 232 -0.05 2.40 16.83
CA PHE A 232 0.95 2.13 15.77
C PHE A 232 2.21 2.95 15.99
N ARG A 233 2.04 4.21 16.42
CA ARG A 233 3.15 5.12 16.74
C ARG A 233 4.08 4.55 17.81
N ASN A 234 3.52 3.99 18.89
CA ASN A 234 4.32 3.54 20.03
C ASN A 234 4.91 2.14 19.85
N TYR A 235 4.23 1.25 19.13
CA TYR A 235 4.62 -0.16 19.04
C TYR A 235 5.26 -0.55 17.72
N LEU A 236 4.76 -0.06 16.59
CA LEU A 236 5.15 -0.51 15.27
C LEU A 236 6.10 0.45 14.55
N LEU A 237 5.83 1.76 14.65
CA LEU A 237 6.60 2.79 13.96
C LEU A 237 8.11 2.74 14.26
N PRO A 238 8.56 2.58 15.52
CA PRO A 238 9.99 2.52 15.82
C PRO A 238 10.71 1.32 15.17
N GLU A 239 10.06 0.17 15.10
CA GLU A 239 10.65 -1.02 14.47
C GLU A 239 10.69 -0.87 12.95
N ALA A 240 9.62 -0.34 12.34
CA ALA A 240 9.60 -0.05 10.90
C ALA A 240 10.70 0.94 10.49
N GLN A 241 10.95 1.98 11.30
CA GLN A 241 12.06 2.92 11.10
C GLN A 241 13.42 2.23 11.19
N LYS A 242 13.63 1.41 12.24
CA LYS A 242 14.88 0.66 12.44
C LYS A 242 15.20 -0.25 11.26
N GLN A 243 14.18 -0.82 10.63
CA GLN A 243 14.33 -1.66 9.43
C GLN A 243 14.48 -0.86 8.13
N GLY A 244 14.43 0.48 8.17
CA GLY A 244 14.53 1.34 6.99
C GLY A 244 13.35 1.20 6.03
N MET A 245 12.19 0.76 6.52
CA MET A 245 10.98 0.62 5.70
C MET A 245 10.44 1.98 5.29
N ALA A 246 9.81 2.06 4.11
CA ALA A 246 8.96 3.18 3.77
C ALA A 246 7.71 3.16 4.65
N ILE A 247 7.46 4.25 5.35
CA ILE A 247 6.31 4.38 6.24
C ILE A 247 5.26 5.25 5.57
N VAL A 248 4.11 4.66 5.29
CA VAL A 248 2.99 5.35 4.65
C VAL A 248 1.89 5.57 5.69
N GLY A 249 1.58 6.84 5.96
CA GLY A 249 0.53 7.21 6.91
C GLY A 249 -0.85 7.21 6.26
N MET A 250 -1.83 6.57 6.89
CA MET A 250 -3.23 6.61 6.48
C MET A 250 -4.17 6.91 7.64
N LYS A 251 -5.45 7.12 7.36
CA LYS A 251 -6.50 7.40 8.36
C LYS A 251 -6.22 8.63 9.23
N VAL A 252 -5.57 9.62 8.64
CA VAL A 252 -5.13 10.85 9.30
C VAL A 252 -6.25 11.54 10.04
N THR A 253 -7.46 11.56 9.49
CA THR A 253 -8.66 12.17 10.10
C THR A 253 -9.60 11.13 10.73
N THR A 254 -9.25 9.82 10.72
CA THR A 254 -10.14 8.74 11.15
C THR A 254 -11.55 8.82 10.55
N ARG A 255 -11.65 9.04 9.23
CA ARG A 255 -12.92 9.33 8.53
C ARG A 255 -13.63 10.56 9.12
N SER A 256 -12.90 11.63 9.32
CA SER A 256 -13.31 12.91 9.89
C SER A 256 -13.70 12.90 11.39
N ARG A 257 -13.72 11.77 12.07
CA ARG A 257 -14.19 11.64 13.46
C ARG A 257 -13.40 12.45 14.49
N ILE A 258 -12.12 12.73 14.24
CA ILE A 258 -11.31 13.56 15.14
C ILE A 258 -11.40 15.07 14.82
N LEU A 259 -12.11 15.42 13.74
CA LEU A 259 -12.25 16.81 13.32
C LEU A 259 -13.39 17.52 14.07
N SER A 260 -13.14 18.76 14.47
CA SER A 260 -14.12 19.64 15.09
C SER A 260 -15.28 20.02 14.15
N SER A 261 -15.05 19.96 12.85
CA SER A 261 -16.06 20.24 11.81
C SER A 261 -16.99 19.05 11.51
N TRP A 262 -16.69 17.86 12.04
CA TRP A 262 -17.51 16.67 11.79
C TRP A 262 -18.68 16.58 12.75
N THR A 263 -19.90 16.49 12.24
CA THR A 263 -21.09 16.24 13.05
C THR A 263 -21.34 14.73 13.08
N PRO A 264 -21.25 14.08 14.25
CA PRO A 264 -21.50 12.66 14.37
C PRO A 264 -23.00 12.34 14.11
N PRO A 265 -23.33 11.33 13.32
CA PRO A 265 -24.69 10.84 13.26
C PRO A 265 -25.12 10.27 14.62
N PRO A 266 -26.42 10.13 14.90
CA PRO A 266 -26.91 9.46 16.08
C PRO A 266 -26.25 8.10 16.33
N LEU A 267 -26.03 7.73 17.59
CA LEU A 267 -25.26 6.52 17.94
C LEU A 267 -25.87 5.23 17.39
N ASP A 268 -27.17 5.16 17.25
CA ASP A 268 -27.91 4.05 16.66
C ASP A 268 -27.70 3.91 15.14
N GLN A 269 -27.34 5.00 14.48
CA GLN A 269 -27.02 5.03 13.05
C GLN A 269 -25.53 4.80 12.75
N GLN A 270 -24.68 4.76 13.78
CA GLN A 270 -23.27 4.47 13.61
C GLN A 270 -23.02 2.98 13.49
N THR A 271 -22.73 2.50 12.31
CA THR A 271 -22.54 1.09 11.99
C THR A 271 -21.26 0.48 12.53
N ASP A 272 -20.23 1.30 12.77
CA ASP A 272 -18.93 0.85 13.27
C ASP A 272 -18.93 0.87 14.81
N ALA A 273 -19.23 -0.28 15.40
CA ALA A 273 -19.31 -0.41 16.87
C ALA A 273 -17.99 -0.08 17.60
N ARG A 274 -16.83 -0.17 16.93
CA ARG A 274 -15.52 0.10 17.52
C ARG A 274 -15.20 1.59 17.60
N LEU A 275 -15.85 2.39 16.76
CA LEU A 275 -15.56 3.80 16.58
C LEU A 275 -16.79 4.69 16.81
N ARG A 276 -17.73 4.25 17.63
CA ARG A 276 -18.89 5.08 17.99
C ARG A 276 -18.46 6.33 18.75
N THR A 277 -18.85 7.49 18.23
CA THR A 277 -18.40 8.78 18.72
C THR A 277 -19.63 9.67 18.96
N PRO A 278 -19.90 10.05 20.23
CA PRO A 278 -21.11 10.84 20.56
C PRO A 278 -20.92 12.35 20.31
N LYS A 279 -19.70 12.80 20.14
CA LYS A 279 -19.34 14.23 19.99
C LYS A 279 -18.40 14.43 18.82
N PRO A 280 -18.35 15.63 18.22
CA PRO A 280 -17.29 16.02 17.30
C PRO A 280 -15.89 15.83 17.89
N GLY A 281 -14.89 15.68 17.04
CA GLY A 281 -13.50 15.77 17.43
C GLY A 281 -13.11 17.19 17.86
N THR A 282 -11.83 17.39 18.17
CA THR A 282 -11.34 18.66 18.76
C THR A 282 -10.32 19.37 17.89
N ILE A 283 -9.82 18.74 16.83
CA ILE A 283 -8.78 19.30 15.96
C ILE A 283 -9.33 19.66 14.58
N ASN A 284 -8.66 20.56 13.88
CA ASN A 284 -8.97 20.89 12.49
C ASN A 284 -8.14 20.03 11.52
N ILE A 285 -8.45 20.11 10.22
CA ILE A 285 -7.77 19.34 9.20
C ILE A 285 -6.27 19.66 9.07
N ARG A 286 -5.88 20.92 9.26
CA ARG A 286 -4.49 21.36 9.22
C ARG A 286 -3.71 20.71 10.37
N GLU A 287 -4.24 20.72 11.57
CA GLU A 287 -3.63 20.08 12.75
C GLU A 287 -3.48 18.58 12.55
N ALA A 288 -4.52 17.91 12.02
CA ALA A 288 -4.47 16.48 11.73
C ALA A 288 -3.37 16.13 10.71
N LEU A 289 -3.25 16.88 9.62
CA LEU A 289 -2.22 16.70 8.60
C LEU A 289 -0.83 17.03 9.16
N THR A 290 -0.67 18.16 9.86
CA THR A 290 0.60 18.56 10.46
C THR A 290 1.09 17.51 11.45
N TYR A 291 0.21 16.97 12.30
CA TYR A 291 0.58 15.88 13.21
C TYR A 291 1.12 14.67 12.44
N ASN A 292 0.39 14.18 11.43
CA ASN A 292 0.85 13.02 10.66
C ASN A 292 2.19 13.28 9.97
N MET A 293 2.34 14.43 9.31
CA MET A 293 3.57 14.83 8.62
C MET A 293 4.73 15.16 9.55
N SER A 294 4.49 15.39 10.85
CA SER A 294 5.56 15.53 11.86
C SER A 294 6.14 14.20 12.33
N LEU A 295 5.48 13.10 12.00
CA LEU A 295 6.00 11.76 12.23
C LEU A 295 6.99 11.39 11.12
N PRO A 296 7.86 10.39 11.34
CA PRO A 296 8.84 9.96 10.34
C PRO A 296 8.18 9.13 9.22
N VAL A 297 7.20 9.70 8.55
CA VAL A 297 6.50 9.09 7.42
C VAL A 297 7.18 9.44 6.10
N SER A 298 7.20 8.51 5.17
CA SER A 298 7.65 8.75 3.80
C SER A 298 6.63 9.57 3.03
N THR A 299 5.34 9.24 3.19
CA THR A 299 4.22 9.96 2.57
C THR A 299 2.93 9.73 3.34
N THR A 300 1.97 10.61 3.13
CA THR A 300 0.63 10.56 3.72
C THR A 300 -0.41 10.33 2.64
N ILE A 301 -1.20 9.27 2.76
CA ILE A 301 -2.27 8.98 1.80
C ILE A 301 -3.52 9.78 2.14
N LEU A 302 -3.98 10.57 1.19
CA LEU A 302 -5.25 11.28 1.22
C LEU A 302 -6.29 10.53 0.37
N VAL A 303 -7.50 10.47 0.90
CA VAL A 303 -8.68 9.93 0.22
C VAL A 303 -9.63 11.09 -0.01
N LEU A 304 -9.98 11.35 -1.26
CA LEU A 304 -10.84 12.47 -1.63
C LEU A 304 -12.30 12.00 -1.67
N MET A 305 -13.13 12.69 -0.89
CA MET A 305 -14.59 12.53 -0.92
C MET A 305 -15.16 13.77 -1.58
N THR A 306 -15.93 13.58 -2.63
CA THR A 306 -16.71 14.64 -3.31
C THR A 306 -18.17 14.55 -2.92
#